data_86f3b5a74906f9837c3cdde50406fab6
#
_entry.id   86f3b5a74906f9837c3cdde50406fab6
#
_cell.length_a   1.000
_cell.length_b   1.000
_cell.length_c   1.000
_cell.angle_alpha   90.00
_cell.angle_beta   90.00
_cell.angle_gamma   90.00
#
_symmetry.space_group_name_H-M   'P 1'
#
loop_
_entity.id
_entity.type
_entity.pdbx_description
1 polymer ?
#
loop_
_entity_poly.entity_id
_entity_poly.type
_entity_poly.pdbx_seq_one_letter_code
_entity_poly.pdbx_strand_id
1 'polypeptide(L)'
;KIINLIGKKNPSGFAYELFLDEKGEKISKSKGNGITIDQWLKYASPESLSLYMYQNPKRAKKLYDGVVPKAVDDYLDLIDKFKKQKDNEKLMNPVWHVHNGNPPSEKIVMSFTMLLNLAGSSNADNKEILWKFINRFHEDIKPQENIILDRLTNYAINYFKDKLEPKKKYKKPDQNEKKALTALVVDLRNIKK
;
A
#
# COMPACT_ATOMS: atom_id res chain seq x y z
N LYS A 1 -18.38 20.47 31.19
CA LYS A 1 -19.07 21.14 32.33
C LYS A 1 -18.65 22.61 32.45
N ILE A 2 -17.37 22.98 32.50
CA ILE A 2 -16.88 24.36 32.68
C ILE A 2 -17.44 25.30 31.62
N ILE A 3 -17.41 24.91 30.33
CA ILE A 3 -17.88 25.71 29.19
C ILE A 3 -19.38 26.06 29.35
N ASN A 4 -20.19 25.13 29.84
CA ASN A 4 -21.61 25.37 30.08
C ASN A 4 -21.84 26.37 31.25
N LEU A 5 -20.96 26.32 32.28
CA LEU A 5 -21.03 27.25 33.40
C LEU A 5 -20.78 28.72 33.01
N ILE A 6 -19.93 28.93 31.97
CA ILE A 6 -19.66 30.27 31.40
C ILE A 6 -20.63 30.65 30.27
N GLY A 7 -21.73 29.91 30.11
CA GLY A 7 -22.76 30.21 29.10
C GLY A 7 -22.38 29.99 27.65
N LYS A 8 -21.33 29.20 27.37
CA LYS A 8 -20.88 28.88 26.02
C LYS A 8 -21.33 27.49 25.60
N LYS A 9 -21.51 27.29 24.27
CA LYS A 9 -21.82 25.98 23.69
C LYS A 9 -20.58 25.09 23.69
N ASN A 10 -20.73 23.83 24.09
CA ASN A 10 -19.65 22.86 24.03
C ASN A 10 -19.19 22.65 22.59
N PRO A 11 -17.88 22.45 22.35
CA PRO A 11 -17.39 22.03 21.04
C PRO A 11 -17.97 20.66 20.66
N SER A 12 -18.30 20.50 19.41
CA SER A 12 -18.66 19.20 18.87
C SER A 12 -17.42 18.31 18.77
N GLY A 13 -17.57 17.04 19.11
CA GLY A 13 -16.47 16.11 19.07
C GLY A 13 -16.94 14.66 19.15
N PHE A 14 -16.06 13.74 18.88
CA PHE A 14 -16.27 12.31 19.09
C PHE A 14 -15.02 11.65 19.66
N ALA A 15 -15.20 10.56 20.37
CA ALA A 15 -14.09 9.72 20.83
C ALA A 15 -13.70 8.73 19.74
N TYR A 16 -12.41 8.53 19.56
CA TYR A 16 -11.85 7.48 18.71
C TYR A 16 -11.10 6.45 19.57
N GLU A 17 -11.01 5.22 19.05
CA GLU A 17 -10.36 4.12 19.74
C GLU A 17 -8.84 4.12 19.56
N LEU A 18 -8.17 3.27 20.33
CA LEU A 18 -6.73 3.16 20.37
C LEU A 18 -6.20 2.49 19.08
N PHE A 19 -4.96 2.85 18.74
CA PHE A 19 -4.17 2.08 17.79
C PHE A 19 -3.37 1.00 18.50
N LEU A 20 -3.35 -0.18 17.88
CA LEU A 20 -2.72 -1.38 18.41
C LEU A 20 -1.56 -1.80 17.50
N ASP A 21 -0.56 -2.42 18.05
CA ASP A 21 0.53 -3.03 17.29
C ASP A 21 0.11 -4.37 16.64
N GLU A 22 1.05 -5.06 16.03
CA GLU A 22 0.82 -6.36 15.39
C GLU A 22 0.25 -7.40 16.37
N LYS A 23 0.68 -7.37 17.61
CA LYS A 23 0.26 -8.30 18.67
C LYS A 23 -1.07 -7.93 19.32
N GLY A 24 -1.61 -6.74 19.02
CA GLY A 24 -2.82 -6.21 19.65
C GLY A 24 -2.56 -5.45 20.94
N GLU A 25 -1.32 -5.08 21.23
CA GLU A 25 -0.96 -4.22 22.35
C GLU A 25 -1.08 -2.73 21.96
N LYS A 26 -1.34 -1.88 22.95
CA LYS A 26 -1.40 -0.43 22.74
C LYS A 26 -0.07 0.10 22.19
N ILE A 27 -0.13 0.87 21.11
CA ILE A 27 1.04 1.57 20.58
C ILE A 27 1.52 2.63 21.56
N SER A 28 2.82 2.67 21.79
CA SER A 28 3.48 3.64 22.65
C SER A 28 4.76 4.16 21.98
N LYS A 29 4.97 5.46 22.04
CA LYS A 29 6.19 6.11 21.52
C LYS A 29 7.46 5.54 22.17
N SER A 30 7.42 5.27 23.48
CA SER A 30 8.56 4.71 24.21
C SER A 30 8.88 3.27 23.84
N LYS A 31 7.89 2.47 23.42
CA LYS A 31 8.08 1.10 22.94
C LYS A 31 8.49 1.03 21.46
N GLY A 32 8.19 2.07 20.68
CA GLY A 32 8.44 2.08 19.23
C GLY A 32 7.72 0.96 18.46
N ASN A 33 6.59 0.47 18.97
CA ASN A 33 5.92 -0.73 18.48
C ASN A 33 4.84 -0.47 17.42
N GLY A 34 4.80 0.74 16.85
CA GLY A 34 3.89 1.09 15.76
C GLY A 34 4.62 1.66 14.56
N ILE A 35 3.92 1.85 13.45
CA ILE A 35 4.44 2.56 12.28
C ILE A 35 4.26 4.06 12.47
N THR A 36 5.28 4.86 12.13
CA THR A 36 5.20 6.31 12.09
C THR A 36 4.57 6.81 10.78
N ILE A 37 4.14 8.08 10.75
CA ILE A 37 3.64 8.72 9.52
C ILE A 37 4.71 8.68 8.42
N ASP A 38 5.94 9.03 8.73
CA ASP A 38 7.05 9.04 7.76
C ASP A 38 7.32 7.64 7.19
N GLN A 39 7.26 6.62 8.04
CA GLN A 39 7.37 5.23 7.59
C GLN A 39 6.21 4.82 6.69
N TRP A 40 4.97 5.23 7.02
CA TRP A 40 3.83 4.98 6.13
C TRP A 40 4.03 5.62 4.76
N LEU A 41 4.39 6.91 4.74
CA LEU A 41 4.59 7.68 3.51
C LEU A 41 5.73 7.16 2.62
N LYS A 42 6.65 6.38 3.19
CA LYS A 42 7.68 5.67 2.42
C LYS A 42 7.07 4.53 1.57
N TYR A 43 5.96 3.95 2.01
CA TYR A 43 5.36 2.75 1.43
C TYR A 43 3.98 2.96 0.81
N ALA A 44 3.34 4.09 1.08
CA ALA A 44 1.99 4.36 0.62
C ALA A 44 1.69 5.87 0.58
N SER A 45 0.60 6.23 -0.08
CA SER A 45 0.18 7.62 -0.23
C SER A 45 -0.44 8.18 1.06
N PRO A 46 -0.40 9.51 1.27
CA PRO A 46 -1.09 10.16 2.39
C PRO A 46 -2.61 9.95 2.34
N GLU A 47 -3.18 9.83 1.15
CA GLU A 47 -4.62 9.59 0.97
C GLU A 47 -5.02 8.21 1.50
N SER A 48 -4.18 7.18 1.26
CA SER A 48 -4.42 5.83 1.81
C SER A 48 -4.33 5.82 3.34
N LEU A 49 -3.40 6.58 3.93
CA LEU A 49 -3.31 6.76 5.38
C LEU A 49 -4.55 7.47 5.93
N SER A 50 -4.93 8.58 5.30
CA SER A 50 -6.11 9.37 5.71
C SER A 50 -7.37 8.51 5.67
N LEU A 51 -7.55 7.71 4.60
CA LEU A 51 -8.65 6.77 4.52
C LEU A 51 -8.61 5.73 5.63
N TYR A 52 -7.45 5.12 5.86
CA TYR A 52 -7.28 4.13 6.92
C TYR A 52 -7.61 4.70 8.30
N MET A 53 -7.20 5.93 8.58
CA MET A 53 -7.51 6.62 9.83
C MET A 53 -9.00 7.00 9.95
N TYR A 54 -9.61 7.44 8.85
CA TYR A 54 -10.99 7.88 8.78
C TYR A 54 -12.00 6.73 8.93
N GLN A 55 -11.73 5.57 8.37
CA GLN A 55 -12.64 4.42 8.43
C GLN A 55 -12.79 3.89 9.87
N ASN A 56 -14.04 3.69 10.31
CA ASN A 56 -14.37 3.06 11.58
C ASN A 56 -13.60 3.63 12.81
N PRO A 57 -13.64 4.94 13.08
CA PRO A 57 -12.82 5.56 14.12
C PRO A 57 -13.15 5.07 15.55
N LYS A 58 -14.34 4.49 15.74
CA LYS A 58 -14.80 3.91 17.01
C LYS A 58 -14.36 2.46 17.25
N ARG A 59 -13.52 1.90 16.38
CA ARG A 59 -12.95 0.56 16.53
C ARG A 59 -11.44 0.65 16.67
N ALA A 60 -10.89 -0.10 17.61
CA ALA A 60 -9.46 -0.26 17.74
C ALA A 60 -8.87 -0.84 16.43
N LYS A 61 -7.78 -0.26 15.96
CA LYS A 61 -7.12 -0.63 14.71
C LYS A 61 -5.67 -0.98 14.95
N LYS A 62 -5.19 -1.98 14.22
CA LYS A 62 -3.76 -2.27 14.18
C LYS A 62 -3.05 -1.28 13.29
N LEU A 63 -1.95 -0.71 13.74
CA LEU A 63 -1.14 0.25 12.99
C LEU A 63 0.33 -0.17 13.03
N TYR A 64 0.69 -1.06 12.10
CA TYR A 64 2.03 -1.59 11.90
C TYR A 64 2.28 -1.83 10.40
N ASP A 65 3.51 -2.13 10.00
CA ASP A 65 3.88 -2.25 8.58
C ASP A 65 2.98 -3.21 7.79
N GLY A 66 2.59 -4.33 8.38
CA GLY A 66 1.81 -5.36 7.69
C GLY A 66 0.40 -4.96 7.29
N VAL A 67 -0.15 -3.85 7.82
CA VAL A 67 -1.48 -3.37 7.39
C VAL A 67 -1.43 -2.52 6.12
N VAL A 68 -0.24 -2.00 5.76
CA VAL A 68 -0.08 -1.05 4.65
C VAL A 68 -0.58 -1.62 3.32
N PRO A 69 -0.19 -2.83 2.89
CA PRO A 69 -0.64 -3.36 1.60
C PRO A 69 -2.16 -3.43 1.48
N LYS A 70 -2.81 -3.96 2.50
CA LYS A 70 -4.27 -4.06 2.51
C LYS A 70 -4.94 -2.68 2.54
N ALA A 71 -4.41 -1.74 3.32
CA ALA A 71 -4.96 -0.38 3.40
C ALA A 71 -4.87 0.35 2.04
N VAL A 72 -3.79 0.12 1.29
CA VAL A 72 -3.65 0.65 -0.07
C VAL A 72 -4.65 -0.02 -1.02
N ASP A 73 -4.80 -1.34 -0.97
CA ASP A 73 -5.76 -2.06 -1.81
C ASP A 73 -7.20 -1.62 -1.50
N ASP A 74 -7.58 -1.49 -0.22
CA ASP A 74 -8.90 -0.98 0.19
C ASP A 74 -9.14 0.46 -0.35
N TYR A 75 -8.11 1.30 -0.38
CA TYR A 75 -8.17 2.63 -0.97
C TYR A 75 -8.40 2.58 -2.49
N LEU A 76 -7.66 1.75 -3.21
CA LEU A 76 -7.81 1.58 -4.66
C LEU A 76 -9.19 1.04 -5.04
N ASP A 77 -9.69 0.07 -4.28
CA ASP A 77 -11.04 -0.48 -4.45
C ASP A 77 -12.14 0.58 -4.28
N LEU A 78 -11.96 1.49 -3.31
CA LEU A 78 -12.93 2.56 -3.08
C LEU A 78 -12.89 3.62 -4.17
N ILE A 79 -11.71 3.92 -4.77
CA ILE A 79 -11.59 4.75 -5.97
C ILE A 79 -12.36 4.11 -7.13
N ASP A 80 -12.17 2.82 -7.37
CA ASP A 80 -12.86 2.13 -8.48
C ASP A 80 -14.37 2.05 -8.25
N LYS A 81 -14.81 1.80 -7.01
CA LYS A 81 -16.23 1.85 -6.64
C LYS A 81 -16.83 3.24 -6.84
N PHE A 82 -16.10 4.30 -6.45
CA PHE A 82 -16.57 5.67 -6.60
C PHE A 82 -16.95 6.03 -8.03
N LYS A 83 -16.18 5.57 -9.01
CA LYS A 83 -16.45 5.79 -10.44
C LYS A 83 -17.75 5.16 -10.92
N LYS A 84 -18.14 4.05 -10.31
CA LYS A 84 -19.33 3.25 -10.66
C LYS A 84 -20.58 3.69 -9.89
N GLN A 85 -20.43 4.53 -8.86
CA GLN A 85 -21.51 5.00 -8.00
C GLN A 85 -22.32 6.12 -8.65
N LYS A 86 -23.61 6.17 -8.31
CA LYS A 86 -24.48 7.30 -8.64
C LYS A 86 -24.13 8.51 -7.78
N ASP A 87 -24.48 9.70 -8.25
CA ASP A 87 -24.09 10.95 -7.56
C ASP A 87 -24.61 11.04 -6.12
N ASN A 88 -25.79 10.54 -5.85
CA ASN A 88 -26.35 10.49 -4.49
C ASN A 88 -25.61 9.54 -3.54
N GLU A 89 -24.84 8.58 -4.07
CA GLU A 89 -24.07 7.60 -3.29
C GLU A 89 -22.63 8.07 -3.06
N LYS A 90 -22.12 8.93 -3.93
CA LYS A 90 -20.71 9.39 -3.90
C LYS A 90 -20.33 10.06 -2.58
N LEU A 91 -21.22 10.84 -1.98
CA LEU A 91 -20.99 11.46 -0.68
C LEU A 91 -20.79 10.45 0.47
N MET A 92 -21.33 9.25 0.33
CA MET A 92 -21.16 8.17 1.31
C MET A 92 -19.83 7.42 1.13
N ASN A 93 -19.15 7.61 -0.01
CA ASN A 93 -17.86 6.99 -0.24
C ASN A 93 -16.75 7.78 0.47
N PRO A 94 -15.98 7.15 1.38
CA PRO A 94 -14.91 7.83 2.11
C PRO A 94 -13.86 8.50 1.22
N VAL A 95 -13.61 7.99 0.02
CA VAL A 95 -12.65 8.55 -0.95
C VAL A 95 -13.03 9.97 -1.34
N TRP A 96 -14.33 10.30 -1.45
CA TRP A 96 -14.77 11.66 -1.73
C TRP A 96 -14.27 12.65 -0.68
N HIS A 97 -14.36 12.28 0.60
CA HIS A 97 -13.91 13.12 1.71
C HIS A 97 -12.39 13.26 1.77
N VAL A 98 -11.67 12.17 1.57
CA VAL A 98 -10.19 12.15 1.56
C VAL A 98 -9.62 13.03 0.45
N HIS A 99 -10.33 13.13 -0.67
CA HIS A 99 -9.94 13.95 -1.83
C HIS A 99 -10.66 15.29 -1.92
N ASN A 100 -11.32 15.74 -0.84
CA ASN A 100 -12.04 17.01 -0.82
C ASN A 100 -13.02 17.19 -2.00
N GLY A 101 -13.72 16.13 -2.37
CA GLY A 101 -14.71 16.13 -3.45
C GLY A 101 -14.15 15.87 -4.84
N ASN A 102 -12.84 15.67 -4.99
CA ASN A 102 -12.20 15.45 -6.29
C ASN A 102 -11.33 14.18 -6.34
N PRO A 103 -11.92 12.99 -6.20
CA PRO A 103 -11.17 11.73 -6.32
C PRO A 103 -10.58 11.54 -7.71
N PRO A 104 -9.46 10.80 -7.84
CA PRO A 104 -8.84 10.55 -9.13
C PRO A 104 -9.74 9.74 -10.06
N SER A 105 -9.71 10.11 -11.35
CA SER A 105 -10.47 9.44 -12.41
C SER A 105 -9.72 8.32 -13.11
N GLU A 106 -8.44 8.14 -12.82
CA GLU A 106 -7.59 7.12 -13.43
C GLU A 106 -8.13 5.70 -13.20
N LYS A 107 -8.06 4.85 -14.22
CA LYS A 107 -8.41 3.44 -14.10
C LYS A 107 -7.43 2.71 -13.18
N ILE A 108 -7.93 2.03 -12.17
CA ILE A 108 -7.09 1.14 -11.35
C ILE A 108 -6.88 -0.16 -12.13
N VAL A 109 -5.65 -0.40 -12.54
CA VAL A 109 -5.29 -1.52 -13.41
C VAL A 109 -4.82 -2.72 -12.61
N MET A 110 -4.20 -2.46 -11.45
CA MET A 110 -3.53 -3.48 -10.66
C MET A 110 -3.62 -3.12 -9.17
N SER A 111 -3.79 -4.13 -8.31
CA SER A 111 -3.74 -3.95 -6.87
C SER A 111 -2.30 -3.74 -6.37
N PHE A 112 -2.14 -3.13 -5.21
CA PHE A 112 -0.82 -2.95 -4.59
C PHE A 112 -0.20 -4.30 -4.19
N THR A 113 -1.01 -5.22 -3.68
CA THR A 113 -0.56 -6.59 -3.37
C THR A 113 -0.03 -7.31 -4.62
N MET A 114 -0.65 -7.11 -5.78
CA MET A 114 -0.17 -7.67 -7.05
C MET A 114 1.18 -7.06 -7.47
N LEU A 115 1.35 -5.74 -7.29
CA LEU A 115 2.63 -5.06 -7.52
C LEU A 115 3.74 -5.58 -6.60
N LEU A 116 3.44 -5.83 -5.32
CA LEU A 116 4.40 -6.42 -4.38
C LEU A 116 4.84 -7.83 -4.81
N ASN A 117 3.89 -8.65 -5.25
CA ASN A 117 4.20 -9.98 -5.78
C ASN A 117 5.06 -9.89 -7.05
N LEU A 118 4.75 -8.95 -7.93
CA LEU A 118 5.52 -8.71 -9.14
C LEU A 118 6.95 -8.22 -8.84
N ALA A 119 7.10 -7.26 -7.92
CA ALA A 119 8.41 -6.81 -7.44
C ALA A 119 9.22 -7.95 -6.83
N GLY A 120 8.56 -8.82 -6.07
CA GLY A 120 9.19 -9.98 -5.44
C GLY A 120 9.62 -11.08 -6.41
N SER A 121 8.84 -11.36 -7.44
CA SER A 121 9.12 -12.38 -8.45
C SER A 121 10.14 -11.92 -9.50
N SER A 122 10.10 -10.64 -9.86
CA SER A 122 11.04 -10.03 -10.81
C SER A 122 12.35 -9.58 -10.18
N ASN A 123 12.43 -9.58 -8.85
CA ASN A 123 13.52 -9.00 -8.08
C ASN A 123 13.84 -7.56 -8.54
N ALA A 124 12.79 -6.76 -8.77
CA ALA A 124 12.91 -5.43 -9.33
C ALA A 124 13.56 -4.45 -8.34
N ASP A 125 14.73 -3.96 -8.70
CA ASP A 125 15.47 -2.98 -7.89
C ASP A 125 15.03 -1.54 -8.13
N ASN A 126 14.39 -1.29 -9.25
CA ASN A 126 13.97 0.04 -9.67
C ASN A 126 12.64 -0.02 -10.44
N LYS A 127 12.07 1.15 -10.63
CA LYS A 127 10.79 1.37 -11.28
C LYS A 127 10.77 0.92 -12.74
N GLU A 128 11.86 1.16 -13.46
CA GLU A 128 11.98 0.82 -14.90
C GLU A 128 11.88 -0.67 -15.12
N ILE A 129 12.50 -1.47 -14.24
CA ILE A 129 12.42 -2.93 -14.29
C ILE A 129 10.99 -3.37 -14.01
N LEU A 130 10.35 -2.83 -12.95
CA LEU A 130 8.98 -3.20 -12.59
C LEU A 130 7.99 -2.85 -13.70
N TRP A 131 8.15 -1.69 -14.35
CA TRP A 131 7.33 -1.28 -15.49
C TRP A 131 7.49 -2.22 -16.71
N LYS A 132 8.69 -2.73 -16.98
CA LYS A 132 8.90 -3.74 -18.04
C LYS A 132 8.08 -5.01 -17.80
N PHE A 133 7.93 -5.42 -16.53
CA PHE A 133 7.08 -6.55 -16.17
C PHE A 133 5.59 -6.22 -16.23
N ILE A 134 5.18 -5.03 -15.80
CA ILE A 134 3.79 -4.56 -15.92
C ILE A 134 3.36 -4.58 -17.38
N ASN A 135 4.18 -4.05 -18.28
CA ASN A 135 3.86 -3.96 -19.71
C ASN A 135 3.78 -5.31 -20.43
N ARG A 136 4.29 -6.40 -19.84
CA ARG A 136 4.07 -7.76 -20.38
C ARG A 136 2.61 -8.22 -20.23
N PHE A 137 1.90 -7.68 -19.24
CA PHE A 137 0.49 -8.02 -18.99
C PHE A 137 -0.47 -6.93 -19.46
N HIS A 138 0.04 -5.73 -19.66
CA HIS A 138 -0.73 -4.52 -20.00
C HIS A 138 0.08 -3.66 -20.97
N GLU A 139 0.10 -4.05 -22.25
CA GLU A 139 0.96 -3.44 -23.28
C GLU A 139 0.66 -1.95 -23.55
N ASP A 140 -0.58 -1.53 -23.37
CA ASP A 140 -1.06 -0.18 -23.71
C ASP A 140 -0.92 0.84 -22.57
N ILE A 141 -0.30 0.44 -21.43
CA ILE A 141 -0.24 1.29 -20.24
C ILE A 141 1.12 1.99 -20.13
N LYS A 142 1.09 3.33 -20.04
CA LYS A 142 2.29 4.14 -19.87
C LYS A 142 2.32 4.83 -18.50
N PRO A 143 3.52 5.01 -17.90
CA PRO A 143 3.67 5.69 -16.61
C PRO A 143 3.04 7.08 -16.59
N GLN A 144 3.16 7.83 -17.69
CA GLN A 144 2.66 9.20 -17.80
C GLN A 144 1.14 9.31 -17.81
N GLU A 145 0.46 8.25 -18.23
CA GLU A 145 -1.00 8.16 -18.32
C GLU A 145 -1.63 7.50 -17.10
N ASN A 146 -0.79 6.90 -16.23
CA ASN A 146 -1.22 6.15 -15.05
C ASN A 146 -0.42 6.58 -13.82
N ILE A 147 -0.63 7.82 -13.37
CA ILE A 147 0.13 8.47 -12.30
C ILE A 147 0.00 7.71 -10.96
N ILE A 148 -1.20 7.21 -10.66
CA ILE A 148 -1.42 6.38 -9.45
C ILE A 148 -0.57 5.12 -9.51
N LEU A 149 -0.64 4.36 -10.61
CA LEU A 149 0.14 3.14 -10.79
C LEU A 149 1.64 3.43 -10.73
N ASP A 150 2.07 4.53 -11.35
CA ASP A 150 3.46 4.95 -11.35
C ASP A 150 3.99 5.27 -9.94
N ARG A 151 3.20 5.93 -9.11
CA ARG A 151 3.52 6.15 -7.68
C ARG A 151 3.54 4.83 -6.89
N LEU A 152 2.57 3.94 -7.15
CA LEU A 152 2.49 2.65 -6.49
C LEU A 152 3.70 1.75 -6.79
N THR A 153 4.31 1.84 -7.99
CA THR A 153 5.52 1.06 -8.29
C THR A 153 6.69 1.43 -7.38
N ASN A 154 6.88 2.72 -7.09
CA ASN A 154 7.92 3.17 -6.15
C ASN A 154 7.63 2.67 -4.72
N TYR A 155 6.39 2.77 -4.28
CA TYR A 155 5.98 2.28 -2.96
C TYR A 155 6.16 0.77 -2.84
N ALA A 156 5.82 0.02 -3.88
CA ALA A 156 5.96 -1.43 -3.90
C ALA A 156 7.43 -1.86 -3.80
N ILE A 157 8.33 -1.19 -4.51
CA ILE A 157 9.77 -1.45 -4.44
C ILE A 157 10.31 -1.15 -3.03
N ASN A 158 9.95 0.01 -2.46
CA ASN A 158 10.39 0.37 -1.12
C ASN A 158 9.90 -0.63 -0.07
N TYR A 159 8.61 -0.98 -0.13
CA TYR A 159 8.03 -1.94 0.80
C TYR A 159 8.64 -3.33 0.63
N PHE A 160 8.84 -3.78 -0.60
CA PHE A 160 9.46 -5.06 -0.89
C PHE A 160 10.87 -5.13 -0.30
N LYS A 161 11.73 -4.16 -0.62
CA LYS A 161 13.13 -4.11 -0.14
C LYS A 161 13.24 -4.09 1.39
N ASP A 162 12.41 -3.28 2.03
CA ASP A 162 12.53 -3.08 3.47
C ASP A 162 11.82 -4.14 4.30
N LYS A 163 10.72 -4.72 3.80
CA LYS A 163 9.81 -5.53 4.62
C LYS A 163 9.66 -6.98 4.16
N LEU A 164 9.76 -7.25 2.87
CA LEU A 164 9.54 -8.59 2.33
C LEU A 164 10.86 -9.30 2.01
N GLU A 165 11.77 -8.63 1.34
CA GLU A 165 13.06 -9.20 0.95
C GLU A 165 13.88 -9.73 2.13
N PRO A 166 14.01 -9.01 3.27
CA PRO A 166 14.75 -9.52 4.44
C PRO A 166 14.12 -10.79 5.05
N LYS A 167 12.84 -11.04 4.79
CA LYS A 167 12.12 -12.23 5.27
C LYS A 167 12.21 -13.42 4.33
N LYS A 168 12.74 -13.23 3.10
CA LYS A 168 12.93 -14.33 2.13
C LYS A 168 13.90 -15.35 2.68
N LYS A 169 13.45 -16.61 2.74
CA LYS A 169 14.30 -17.76 3.07
C LYS A 169 14.68 -18.46 1.78
N TYR A 170 15.94 -18.42 1.43
CA TYR A 170 16.47 -19.15 0.26
C TYR A 170 16.85 -20.56 0.70
N LYS A 171 16.29 -21.56 0.01
CA LYS A 171 16.76 -22.94 0.15
C LYS A 171 18.15 -23.05 -0.51
N LYS A 172 19.12 -23.62 0.19
CA LYS A 172 20.40 -23.98 -0.46
C LYS A 172 20.13 -25.14 -1.40
N PRO A 173 20.54 -25.02 -2.70
CA PRO A 173 20.35 -26.10 -3.66
C PRO A 173 21.16 -27.33 -3.26
N ASP A 174 20.58 -28.50 -3.47
CA ASP A 174 21.31 -29.75 -3.38
C ASP A 174 22.30 -29.89 -4.58
N GLN A 175 23.09 -30.99 -4.59
CA GLN A 175 24.11 -31.15 -5.66
C GLN A 175 23.50 -31.27 -7.06
N ASN A 176 22.33 -31.89 -7.20
CA ASN A 176 21.65 -32.05 -8.48
C ASN A 176 21.00 -30.74 -8.92
N GLU A 177 20.32 -30.05 -8.02
CA GLU A 177 19.78 -28.71 -8.26
C GLU A 177 20.89 -27.71 -8.65
N LYS A 178 22.05 -27.77 -7.96
CA LYS A 178 23.22 -26.92 -8.28
C LYS A 178 23.77 -27.18 -9.67
N LYS A 179 23.88 -28.44 -10.09
CA LYS A 179 24.30 -28.81 -11.46
C LYS A 179 23.32 -28.28 -12.51
N ALA A 180 22.02 -28.50 -12.31
CA ALA A 180 20.98 -28.02 -13.20
C ALA A 180 20.96 -26.49 -13.31
N LEU A 181 21.06 -25.75 -12.18
CA LEU A 181 21.14 -24.29 -12.17
C LEU A 181 22.40 -23.78 -12.88
N THR A 182 23.53 -24.47 -12.72
CA THR A 182 24.78 -24.08 -13.41
C THR A 182 24.65 -24.26 -14.92
N ALA A 183 24.07 -25.39 -15.40
CA ALA A 183 23.78 -25.61 -16.80
C ALA A 183 22.85 -24.52 -17.37
N LEU A 184 21.75 -24.23 -16.69
CA LEU A 184 20.81 -23.18 -17.06
C LEU A 184 21.49 -21.80 -17.21
N VAL A 185 22.39 -21.44 -16.30
CA VAL A 185 23.14 -20.16 -16.38
C VAL A 185 24.02 -20.10 -17.60
N VAL A 186 24.64 -21.22 -17.97
CA VAL A 186 25.47 -21.32 -19.19
C VAL A 186 24.61 -21.13 -20.44
N ASP A 187 23.46 -21.83 -20.49
CA ASP A 187 22.54 -21.74 -21.62
C ASP A 187 21.97 -20.32 -21.80
N LEU A 188 21.55 -19.67 -20.69
CA LEU A 188 21.09 -18.30 -20.74
C LEU A 188 22.16 -17.29 -21.18
N ARG A 189 23.43 -17.53 -20.87
CA ARG A 189 24.54 -16.68 -21.36
C ARG A 189 24.79 -16.86 -22.87
N ASN A 190 24.56 -18.06 -23.40
CA ASN A 190 24.69 -18.33 -24.80
C ASN A 190 23.56 -17.74 -25.67
N ILE A 191 22.35 -17.62 -25.12
CA ILE A 191 21.19 -16.99 -25.79
C ILE A 191 21.39 -15.46 -25.92
N LYS A 192 22.18 -14.83 -25.04
CA LYS A 192 22.46 -13.39 -25.08
C LYS A 192 23.55 -12.95 -26.07
N LYS A 193 24.13 -13.85 -26.79
CA LYS A 193 25.02 -13.56 -27.92
C LYS A 193 24.24 -13.69 -29.23
#